data_6e8a4e018d0e5db20a505301be1aba47
#
_entry.id   6e8a4e018d0e5db20a505301be1aba47
#
_cell.length_a   1.000
_cell.length_b   1.000
_cell.length_c   1.000
_cell.angle_alpha   90.00
_cell.angle_beta   90.00
_cell.angle_gamma   90.00
#
_symmetry.space_group_name_H-M   'P 1'
#
loop_
_entity.id
_entity.type
_entity.pdbx_description
1 polymer ?
#
loop_
_entity_poly.entity_id
_entity_poly.type
_entity_poly.pdbx_seq_one_letter_code
_entity_poly.pdbx_strand_id
1 'polypeptide(L)'
;MMREAEAESALDAAARRLDRAISLLETRLDGKMSSAKAEVDGLFDLDRAKLASELDAARGRERELQAAGQQAAQALDKAIGEVRAALALRQGG
;
A
#
# COMPACT_ATOMS: atom_id res chain seq x y z
N MET A 1 -21.57 33.00 -57.25
CA MET A 1 -21.52 31.53 -57.14
C MET A 1 -20.16 31.01 -56.68
N MET A 2 -19.03 31.43 -57.28
CA MET A 2 -17.72 30.98 -56.84
C MET A 2 -17.36 31.36 -55.38
N ARG A 3 -17.77 32.51 -54.90
CA ARG A 3 -17.54 32.94 -53.54
C ARG A 3 -18.23 32.10 -52.46
N GLU A 4 -19.43 31.60 -52.74
CA GLU A 4 -20.17 30.77 -51.82
C GLU A 4 -19.51 29.38 -51.69
N ALA A 5 -19.08 28.81 -52.83
CA ALA A 5 -18.37 27.54 -52.82
C ALA A 5 -17.00 27.62 -52.11
N GLU A 6 -16.29 28.73 -52.32
CA GLU A 6 -15.04 29.01 -51.62
C GLU A 6 -15.24 29.19 -50.09
N ALA A 7 -16.32 29.89 -49.69
CA ALA A 7 -16.66 30.08 -48.30
C ALA A 7 -17.06 28.75 -47.64
N GLU A 8 -17.85 27.90 -48.31
CA GLU A 8 -18.19 26.57 -47.81
C GLU A 8 -16.97 25.67 -47.68
N SER A 9 -16.06 25.72 -48.67
CA SER A 9 -14.79 24.96 -48.60
C SER A 9 -13.91 25.45 -47.44
N ALA A 10 -13.86 26.75 -47.20
CA ALA A 10 -13.12 27.34 -46.08
C ALA A 10 -13.72 26.94 -44.74
N LEU A 11 -15.04 26.94 -44.62
CA LEU A 11 -15.78 26.47 -43.44
C LEU A 11 -15.55 24.99 -43.17
N ASP A 12 -15.60 24.17 -44.21
CA ASP A 12 -15.33 22.73 -44.11
C ASP A 12 -13.89 22.46 -43.64
N ALA A 13 -12.94 23.20 -44.17
CA ALA A 13 -11.54 23.11 -43.74
C ALA A 13 -11.37 23.52 -42.29
N ALA A 14 -12.03 24.59 -41.87
CA ALA A 14 -12.02 25.04 -40.48
C ALA A 14 -12.66 24.02 -39.54
N ALA A 15 -13.80 23.45 -39.93
CA ALA A 15 -14.47 22.38 -39.17
C ALA A 15 -13.56 21.16 -39.01
N ARG A 16 -12.87 20.74 -40.04
CA ARG A 16 -11.92 19.63 -39.98
C ARG A 16 -10.73 19.91 -39.07
N ARG A 17 -10.22 21.14 -39.07
CA ARG A 17 -9.15 21.55 -38.15
C ARG A 17 -9.62 21.52 -36.70
N LEU A 18 -10.84 21.96 -36.45
CA LEU A 18 -11.45 21.92 -35.12
C LEU A 18 -11.63 20.50 -34.65
N ASP A 19 -12.18 19.62 -35.49
CA ASP A 19 -12.34 18.20 -35.18
C ASP A 19 -11.00 17.53 -34.84
N ARG A 20 -9.96 17.83 -35.61
CA ARG A 20 -8.61 17.31 -35.34
C ARG A 20 -8.03 17.83 -34.04
N ALA A 21 -8.24 19.11 -33.73
CA ALA A 21 -7.79 19.70 -32.48
C ALA A 21 -8.52 19.07 -31.27
N ILE A 22 -9.82 18.86 -31.39
CA ILE A 22 -10.62 18.20 -30.35
C ILE A 22 -10.14 16.76 -30.15
N SER A 23 -9.96 16.00 -31.23
CA SER A 23 -9.46 14.62 -31.15
C SER A 23 -8.10 14.53 -30.51
N LEU A 24 -7.21 15.47 -30.83
CA LEU A 24 -5.88 15.55 -30.24
C LEU A 24 -5.97 15.85 -28.74
N LEU A 25 -6.83 16.78 -28.33
CA LEU A 25 -7.06 17.10 -26.91
C LEU A 25 -7.62 15.90 -26.17
N GLU A 26 -8.58 15.20 -26.73
CA GLU A 26 -9.14 13.98 -26.12
C GLU A 26 -8.07 12.91 -25.91
N THR A 27 -7.23 12.67 -26.92
CA THR A 27 -6.13 11.70 -26.83
C THR A 27 -5.13 12.11 -25.76
N ARG A 28 -4.78 13.39 -25.68
CA ARG A 28 -3.85 13.90 -24.64
C ARG A 28 -4.43 13.82 -23.25
N LEU A 29 -5.72 14.13 -23.12
CA LEU A 29 -6.42 14.04 -21.84
C LEU A 29 -6.48 12.59 -21.36
N ASP A 30 -6.85 11.66 -22.22
CA ASP A 30 -6.88 10.22 -21.91
C ASP A 30 -5.50 9.72 -21.49
N GLY A 31 -4.44 10.14 -22.21
CA GLY A 31 -3.06 9.81 -21.85
C GLY A 31 -2.65 10.33 -20.48
N LYS A 32 -3.01 11.59 -20.17
CA LYS A 32 -2.71 12.19 -18.86
C LYS A 32 -3.49 11.52 -17.73
N MET A 33 -4.75 11.20 -17.97
CA MET A 33 -5.58 10.49 -16.98
C MET A 33 -5.05 9.09 -16.71
N SER A 34 -4.64 8.36 -17.75
CA SER A 34 -4.01 7.04 -17.61
C SER A 34 -2.69 7.11 -16.83
N SER A 35 -1.85 8.12 -17.12
CA SER A 35 -0.59 8.33 -16.41
C SER A 35 -0.82 8.67 -14.95
N ALA A 36 -1.76 9.56 -14.66
CA ALA A 36 -2.11 9.93 -13.28
C ALA A 36 -2.64 8.73 -12.51
N LYS A 37 -3.49 7.91 -13.12
CA LYS A 37 -3.99 6.68 -12.52
C LYS A 37 -2.87 5.69 -12.23
N ALA A 38 -1.95 5.50 -13.16
CA ALA A 38 -0.78 4.62 -12.99
C ALA A 38 0.12 5.09 -11.84
N GLU A 39 0.33 6.40 -11.71
CA GLU A 39 1.10 6.98 -10.60
C GLU A 39 0.42 6.74 -9.25
N VAL A 40 -0.89 6.95 -9.17
CA VAL A 40 -1.67 6.70 -7.95
C VAL A 40 -1.65 5.22 -7.60
N ASP A 41 -1.87 4.32 -8.56
CA ASP A 41 -1.82 2.89 -8.35
C ASP A 41 -0.43 2.44 -7.88
N GLY A 42 0.64 3.01 -8.45
CA GLY A 42 2.01 2.76 -8.01
C GLY A 42 2.28 3.20 -6.58
N LEU A 43 1.76 4.36 -6.17
CA LEU A 43 1.86 4.83 -4.78
C LEU A 43 1.12 3.92 -3.82
N PHE A 44 -0.08 3.47 -4.17
CA PHE A 44 -0.82 2.51 -3.36
C PHE A 44 -0.10 1.17 -3.22
N ASP A 45 0.51 0.68 -4.29
CA ASP A 45 1.29 -0.57 -4.25
C ASP A 45 2.52 -0.44 -3.34
N LEU A 46 3.21 0.70 -3.37
CA LEU A 46 4.33 0.99 -2.47
C LEU A 46 3.86 1.06 -1.01
N ASP A 47 2.74 1.71 -0.74
CA ASP A 47 2.16 1.78 0.60
C ASP A 47 1.77 0.40 1.12
N ARG A 48 1.15 -0.44 0.29
CA ARG A 48 0.81 -1.82 0.64
C ARG A 48 2.05 -2.64 0.98
N ALA A 49 3.09 -2.53 0.17
CA ALA A 49 4.36 -3.23 0.41
C ALA A 49 4.99 -2.79 1.73
N LYS A 50 4.97 -1.50 2.03
CA LYS A 50 5.47 -0.94 3.28
C LYS A 50 4.67 -1.44 4.47
N LEU A 51 3.34 -1.41 4.39
CA LEU A 51 2.46 -1.91 5.44
C LEU A 51 2.64 -3.41 5.69
N ALA A 52 2.80 -4.20 4.62
CA ALA A 52 3.07 -5.63 4.73
C ALA A 52 4.39 -5.90 5.46
N SER A 53 5.43 -5.13 5.12
CA SER A 53 6.75 -5.23 5.78
C SER A 53 6.66 -4.82 7.26
N GLU A 54 5.95 -3.75 7.58
CA GLU A 54 5.73 -3.30 8.96
C GLU A 54 4.93 -4.32 9.77
N LEU A 55 3.93 -4.94 9.16
CA LEU A 55 3.12 -5.98 9.78
C LEU A 55 3.97 -7.23 10.08
N ASP A 56 4.80 -7.67 9.14
CA ASP A 56 5.70 -8.80 9.35
C ASP A 56 6.69 -8.53 10.49
N ALA A 57 7.24 -7.32 10.55
CA ALA A 57 8.13 -6.91 11.63
C ALA A 57 7.41 -6.90 12.99
N ALA A 58 6.18 -6.38 13.02
CA ALA A 58 5.37 -6.37 14.23
C ALA A 58 5.01 -7.77 14.71
N ARG A 59 4.67 -8.67 13.81
CA ARG A 59 4.40 -10.08 14.12
C ARG A 59 5.65 -10.80 14.62
N GLY A 60 6.81 -10.48 14.06
CA GLY A 60 8.10 -11.00 14.55
C GLY A 60 8.38 -10.57 15.98
N ARG A 61 8.18 -9.29 16.29
CA ARG A 61 8.32 -8.77 17.65
C ARG A 61 7.33 -9.42 18.62
N GLU A 62 6.09 -9.61 18.19
CA GLU A 62 5.07 -10.28 18.99
C GLU A 62 5.49 -11.69 19.35
N ARG A 63 5.99 -12.46 18.38
CA ARG A 63 6.49 -13.83 18.63
C ARG A 63 7.68 -13.83 19.60
N GLU A 64 8.61 -12.90 19.45
CA GLU A 64 9.73 -12.74 20.36
C GLU A 64 9.28 -12.43 21.79
N LEU A 65 8.32 -11.52 21.93
CA LEU A 65 7.74 -11.18 23.23
C LEU A 65 7.01 -12.36 23.87
N GLN A 66 6.27 -13.13 23.09
CA GLN A 66 5.61 -14.34 23.58
C GLN A 66 6.62 -15.37 24.03
N ALA A 67 7.69 -15.60 23.26
CA ALA A 67 8.75 -16.53 23.64
C ALA A 67 9.46 -16.08 24.92
N ALA A 68 9.80 -14.80 25.02
CA ALA A 68 10.41 -14.23 26.22
C ALA A 68 9.49 -14.34 27.44
N GLY A 69 8.17 -14.09 27.25
CA GLY A 69 7.17 -14.25 28.31
C GLY A 69 7.05 -15.69 28.78
N GLN A 70 7.05 -16.66 27.88
CA GLN A 70 7.02 -18.08 28.21
C GLN A 70 8.28 -18.52 28.96
N GLN A 71 9.46 -18.07 28.52
CA GLN A 71 10.72 -18.34 29.21
C GLN A 71 10.73 -17.75 30.61
N ALA A 72 10.25 -16.52 30.77
CA ALA A 72 10.14 -15.87 32.08
C ALA A 72 9.17 -16.64 33.00
N ALA A 73 8.03 -17.06 32.49
CA ALA A 73 7.03 -17.84 33.24
C ALA A 73 7.62 -19.19 33.66
N GLN A 74 8.33 -19.89 32.80
CA GLN A 74 9.00 -21.16 33.12
C GLN A 74 10.08 -20.96 34.17
N ALA A 75 10.88 -19.91 34.06
CA ALA A 75 11.92 -19.59 35.06
C ALA A 75 11.30 -19.28 36.41
N LEU A 76 10.18 -18.54 36.42
CA LEU A 76 9.47 -18.22 37.65
C LEU A 76 8.86 -19.48 38.29
N ASP A 77 8.23 -20.33 37.51
CA ASP A 77 7.66 -21.60 37.98
C ASP A 77 8.75 -22.50 38.58
N LYS A 78 9.89 -22.57 37.91
CA LYS A 78 11.04 -23.32 38.42
C LYS A 78 11.53 -22.76 39.75
N ALA A 79 11.67 -21.44 39.85
CA ALA A 79 12.09 -20.78 41.09
C ALA A 79 11.10 -21.02 42.23
N ILE A 80 9.82 -20.93 41.94
CA ILE A 80 8.75 -21.21 42.91
C ILE A 80 8.84 -22.68 43.38
N GLY A 81 9.03 -23.62 42.46
CA GLY A 81 9.21 -25.03 42.76
C GLY A 81 10.39 -25.28 43.66
N GLU A 82 11.53 -24.65 43.38
CA GLU A 82 12.74 -24.74 44.19
C GLU A 82 12.54 -24.17 45.62
N VAL A 83 11.85 -23.04 45.73
CA VAL A 83 11.54 -22.45 47.03
C VAL A 83 10.61 -23.36 47.82
N ARG A 84 9.57 -23.91 47.20
CA ARG A 84 8.63 -24.83 47.86
C ARG A 84 9.34 -26.11 48.32
N ALA A 85 10.22 -26.64 47.50
CA ALA A 85 11.02 -27.83 47.87
C ALA A 85 11.95 -27.54 49.06
N ALA A 86 12.61 -26.38 49.06
CA ALA A 86 13.46 -25.97 50.16
C ALA A 86 12.64 -25.78 51.44
N LEU A 87 11.45 -25.16 51.37
CA LEU A 87 10.57 -25.00 52.54
C LEU A 87 10.05 -26.33 53.04
N ALA A 88 9.69 -27.28 52.17
CA ALA A 88 9.27 -28.62 52.54
C ALA A 88 10.38 -29.37 53.29
N LEU A 89 11.60 -29.32 52.79
CA LEU A 89 12.77 -29.90 53.47
C LEU A 89 13.02 -29.29 54.83
N ARG A 90 12.86 -27.99 54.96
CA ARG A 90 13.03 -27.27 56.23
C ARG A 90 11.95 -27.61 57.22
N GLN A 91 10.73 -27.85 56.80
CA GLN A 91 9.61 -28.24 57.70
C GLN A 91 9.63 -29.69 58.04
N GLY A 92 10.18 -30.56 57.20
CA GLY A 92 10.27 -32.00 57.40
C GLY A 92 11.49 -32.45 58.20
N GLY A 93 12.39 -31.52 58.43
CA GLY A 93 13.63 -31.79 59.19
C GLY A 93 13.67 -31.21 60.55
#